data_c18c60b6301e4f22fc039ef0bbe68ce1
#
_entry.id   c18c60b6301e4f22fc039ef0bbe68ce1
#
_cell.length_a   1.000
_cell.length_b   1.000
_cell.length_c   1.000
_cell.angle_alpha   90.00
_cell.angle_beta   90.00
_cell.angle_gamma   90.00
#
_symmetry.space_group_name_H-M   'P 1'
#
loop_
_entity.id
_entity.type
_entity.pdbx_description
1 polymer ?
#
loop_
_entity_poly.entity_id
_entity_poly.type
_entity_poly.pdbx_seq_one_letter_code
_entity_poly.pdbx_strand_id
1 'polypeptide(L)'
;MGVVKEKQVEAALAFMDGDHAAEIFYRARLAEAAHRREEDECYLTLNSGGVEERKRRARTHPRVRELEGDSILAQTEELRLAHKWKKADAIVRLYQTESANSRKGNF
;
A
#
# COMPACT_ATOMS: atom_id res chain seq x y z
N MET A 1 31.26 0.03 -16.82
CA MET A 1 30.16 -0.91 -16.53
C MET A 1 29.26 -0.38 -15.45
N GLY A 2 27.98 -0.39 -15.65
CA GLY A 2 27.03 0.06 -14.65
C GLY A 2 26.73 -0.99 -13.58
N VAL A 3 26.32 -0.55 -12.40
CA VAL A 3 25.87 -1.41 -11.30
C VAL A 3 24.51 -2.05 -11.65
N VAL A 4 23.69 -1.37 -12.44
CA VAL A 4 22.36 -1.81 -12.84
C VAL A 4 22.41 -2.48 -14.20
N LYS A 5 21.91 -3.70 -14.27
CA LYS A 5 21.84 -4.48 -15.52
C LYS A 5 20.56 -4.15 -16.28
N GLU A 6 20.61 -4.23 -17.59
CA GLU A 6 19.47 -3.99 -18.48
C GLU A 6 18.23 -4.83 -18.11
N LYS A 7 18.42 -6.09 -17.75
CA LYS A 7 17.33 -6.97 -17.29
C LYS A 7 16.64 -6.45 -16.03
N GLN A 8 17.40 -5.84 -15.14
CA GLN A 8 16.84 -5.24 -13.93
C GLN A 8 15.97 -4.02 -14.26
N VAL A 9 16.39 -3.21 -15.24
CA VAL A 9 15.61 -2.06 -15.71
C VAL A 9 14.31 -2.52 -16.38
N GLU A 10 14.38 -3.54 -17.24
CA GLU A 10 13.20 -4.10 -17.89
C GLU A 10 12.19 -4.61 -16.85
N ALA A 11 12.66 -5.35 -15.85
CA ALA A 11 11.81 -5.85 -14.78
C ALA A 11 11.20 -4.70 -13.95
N ALA A 12 11.98 -3.66 -13.66
CA ALA A 12 11.50 -2.49 -12.91
C ALA A 12 10.43 -1.74 -13.70
N LEU A 13 10.63 -1.50 -14.99
CA LEU A 13 9.65 -0.82 -15.84
C LEU A 13 8.36 -1.64 -15.99
N ALA A 14 8.47 -2.95 -16.18
CA ALA A 14 7.32 -3.84 -16.27
C ALA A 14 6.50 -3.82 -14.99
N PHE A 15 7.16 -3.80 -13.84
CA PHE A 15 6.49 -3.68 -12.54
C PHE A 15 5.76 -2.34 -12.39
N MET A 16 6.40 -1.24 -12.78
CA MET A 16 5.82 0.11 -12.65
C MET A 16 4.63 0.33 -13.60
N ASP A 17 4.62 -0.30 -14.75
CA ASP A 17 3.55 -0.19 -15.76
C ASP A 17 2.35 -1.10 -15.46
N GLY A 18 2.46 -2.00 -14.49
CA GLY A 18 1.38 -2.94 -14.19
C GLY A 18 0.20 -2.31 -13.45
N ASP A 19 -1.01 -2.83 -13.70
CA ASP A 19 -2.24 -2.39 -13.02
C ASP A 19 -2.34 -2.89 -11.57
N HIS A 20 -1.40 -3.69 -11.14
CA HIS A 20 -1.40 -4.32 -9.83
C HIS A 20 -1.43 -3.30 -8.67
N ALA A 21 -0.76 -2.15 -8.86
CA ALA A 21 -0.77 -1.07 -7.88
C ALA A 21 -2.18 -0.53 -7.62
N ALA A 22 -2.95 -0.30 -8.69
CA ALA A 22 -4.32 0.21 -8.58
C ALA A 22 -5.22 -0.75 -7.82
N GLU A 23 -5.09 -2.06 -8.05
CA GLU A 23 -5.85 -3.08 -7.34
C GLU A 23 -5.54 -3.10 -5.85
N ILE A 24 -4.26 -3.02 -5.48
CA ILE A 24 -3.83 -3.02 -4.07
C ILE A 24 -4.33 -1.79 -3.35
N PHE A 25 -4.24 -0.60 -3.97
CA PHE A 25 -4.78 0.63 -3.41
C PHE A 25 -6.29 0.54 -3.21
N TYR A 26 -7.00 0.02 -4.20
CA TYR A 26 -8.45 -0.15 -4.15
C TYR A 26 -8.87 -1.08 -3.02
N ARG A 27 -8.21 -2.24 -2.88
CA ARG A 27 -8.48 -3.19 -1.80
C ARG A 27 -8.24 -2.58 -0.43
N ALA A 28 -7.17 -1.80 -0.27
CA ALA A 28 -6.87 -1.13 0.99
C ALA A 28 -7.96 -0.12 1.36
N ARG A 29 -8.46 0.66 0.40
CA ARG A 29 -9.55 1.62 0.64
C ARG A 29 -10.87 0.93 0.93
N LEU A 30 -11.19 -0.16 0.24
CA LEU A 30 -12.40 -0.95 0.52
C LEU A 30 -12.37 -1.57 1.91
N ALA A 31 -11.24 -2.15 2.31
CA ALA A 31 -11.10 -2.76 3.62
C ALA A 31 -11.23 -1.72 4.74
N GLU A 32 -10.63 -0.56 4.57
CA GLU A 32 -10.76 0.55 5.51
C GLU A 32 -12.21 1.03 5.62
N ALA A 33 -12.89 1.20 4.50
CA ALA A 33 -14.29 1.63 4.46
C ALA A 33 -15.22 0.60 5.11
N ALA A 34 -14.98 -0.70 4.88
CA ALA A 34 -15.76 -1.77 5.49
C ALA A 34 -15.59 -1.78 7.02
N HIS A 35 -14.37 -1.58 7.50
CA HIS A 35 -14.07 -1.49 8.93
C HIS A 35 -14.80 -0.32 9.58
N ARG A 36 -14.72 0.87 8.99
CA ARG A 36 -15.40 2.06 9.50
C ARG A 36 -16.91 1.91 9.52
N ARG A 37 -17.47 1.36 8.45
CA ARG A 37 -18.92 1.13 8.35
C ARG A 37 -19.41 0.20 9.46
N GLU A 38 -18.73 -0.90 9.67
CA GLU A 38 -19.10 -1.88 10.71
C GLU A 38 -18.99 -1.29 12.10
N GLU A 39 -17.95 -0.51 12.36
CA GLU A 39 -17.79 0.19 13.64
C GLU A 39 -18.94 1.17 13.87
N ASP A 40 -19.28 1.97 12.87
CA ASP A 40 -20.38 2.94 12.97
C ASP A 40 -21.72 2.24 13.15
N GLU A 41 -22.01 1.18 12.40
CA GLU A 41 -23.24 0.40 12.53
C GLU A 41 -23.34 -0.24 13.92
N CYS A 42 -22.24 -0.80 14.41
CA CYS A 42 -22.20 -1.38 15.75
C CYS A 42 -22.47 -0.32 16.83
N TYR A 43 -21.84 0.85 16.71
CA TYR A 43 -22.08 1.96 17.62
C TYR A 43 -23.56 2.37 17.65
N LEU A 44 -24.19 2.47 16.48
CA LEU A 44 -25.60 2.87 16.37
C LEU A 44 -26.57 1.85 16.96
N THR A 45 -26.18 0.60 17.07
CA THR A 45 -27.02 -0.44 17.69
C THR A 45 -26.93 -0.47 19.21
N LEU A 46 -25.96 0.21 19.82
CA LEU A 46 -25.78 0.25 21.27
C LEU A 46 -26.71 1.28 21.91
N ASN A 47 -27.57 0.80 22.81
CA ASN A 47 -28.63 1.63 23.44
C ASN A 47 -28.33 2.08 24.87
N SER A 48 -27.22 1.64 25.46
CA SER A 48 -26.88 1.92 26.84
C SER A 48 -25.43 2.32 27.01
N GLY A 49 -25.16 3.11 28.02
CA GLY A 49 -23.82 3.62 28.34
C GLY A 49 -23.55 5.00 27.73
N GLY A 50 -22.49 5.63 28.19
CA GLY A 50 -22.03 6.91 27.67
C GLY A 50 -21.40 6.78 26.29
N VAL A 51 -21.13 7.93 25.66
CA VAL A 51 -20.55 7.99 24.31
C VAL A 51 -19.23 7.22 24.24
N GLU A 52 -18.31 7.45 25.17
CA GLU A 52 -16.99 6.81 25.18
C GLU A 52 -17.08 5.31 25.42
N GLU A 53 -17.99 4.87 26.30
CA GLU A 53 -18.22 3.46 26.54
C GLU A 53 -18.77 2.76 25.30
N ARG A 54 -19.76 3.38 24.64
CA ARG A 54 -20.34 2.83 23.41
C ARG A 54 -19.32 2.74 22.28
N LYS A 55 -18.46 3.76 22.14
CA LYS A 55 -17.35 3.73 21.16
C LYS A 55 -16.39 2.59 21.45
N ARG A 56 -16.02 2.39 22.71
CA ARG A 56 -15.13 1.29 23.11
C ARG A 56 -15.75 -0.07 22.81
N ARG A 57 -17.04 -0.25 23.13
CA ARG A 57 -17.76 -1.49 22.89
C ARG A 57 -17.88 -1.79 21.39
N ALA A 58 -18.11 -0.77 20.56
CA ALA A 58 -18.13 -0.91 19.11
C ALA A 58 -16.75 -1.37 18.58
N ARG A 59 -15.67 -0.71 19.02
CA ARG A 59 -14.31 -1.06 18.59
C ARG A 59 -13.88 -2.47 19.00
N THR A 60 -14.39 -2.99 20.10
CA THR A 60 -14.04 -4.32 20.59
C THR A 60 -14.99 -5.42 20.13
N HIS A 61 -16.02 -5.08 19.36
CA HIS A 61 -16.92 -6.06 18.78
C HIS A 61 -16.16 -7.01 17.87
N PRO A 62 -16.38 -8.34 17.95
CA PRO A 62 -15.60 -9.34 17.17
C PRO A 62 -15.58 -9.07 15.68
N ARG A 63 -16.71 -8.69 15.08
CA ARG A 63 -16.78 -8.40 13.65
C ARG A 63 -15.98 -7.15 13.27
N VAL A 64 -16.04 -6.12 14.12
CA VAL A 64 -15.25 -4.88 13.92
C VAL A 64 -13.76 -5.19 13.99
N ARG A 65 -13.33 -6.02 14.95
CA ARG A 65 -11.93 -6.44 15.09
C ARG A 65 -11.44 -7.27 13.91
N GLU A 66 -12.28 -8.15 13.39
CA GLU A 66 -11.96 -8.94 12.20
C GLU A 66 -11.69 -8.03 11.00
N LEU A 67 -12.58 -7.05 10.77
CA LEU A 67 -12.44 -6.11 9.67
C LEU A 67 -11.26 -5.15 9.87
N GLU A 68 -10.94 -4.79 11.11
CA GLU A 68 -9.73 -4.04 11.44
C GLU A 68 -8.47 -4.82 11.03
N GLY A 69 -8.43 -6.11 11.34
CA GLY A 69 -7.34 -6.99 10.93
C GLY A 69 -7.18 -7.05 9.41
N ASP A 70 -8.28 -7.20 8.70
CA ASP A 70 -8.30 -7.21 7.23
C ASP A 70 -7.78 -5.88 6.66
N SER A 71 -8.18 -4.76 7.26
CA SER A 71 -7.73 -3.43 6.88
C SER A 71 -6.22 -3.26 7.09
N ILE A 72 -5.70 -3.72 8.22
CA ILE A 72 -4.27 -3.66 8.53
C ILE A 72 -3.46 -4.49 7.53
N LEU A 73 -3.93 -5.69 7.19
CA LEU A 73 -3.28 -6.55 6.20
C LEU A 73 -3.24 -5.88 4.82
N ALA A 74 -4.37 -5.29 4.39
CA ALA A 74 -4.45 -4.61 3.11
C ALA A 74 -3.53 -3.38 3.05
N GLN A 75 -3.45 -2.60 4.13
CA GLN A 75 -2.55 -1.45 4.24
C GLN A 75 -1.08 -1.89 4.25
N THR A 76 -0.77 -3.02 4.86
CA THR A 76 0.58 -3.59 4.84
C THR A 76 1.00 -3.97 3.43
N GLU A 77 0.10 -4.56 2.64
CA GLU A 77 0.37 -4.84 1.22
C GLU A 77 0.61 -3.56 0.42
N GLU A 78 -0.18 -2.52 0.69
CA GLU A 78 0.01 -1.20 0.08
C GLU A 78 1.39 -0.63 0.37
N LEU A 79 1.87 -0.72 1.62
CA LEU A 79 3.21 -0.27 2.01
C LEU A 79 4.31 -1.08 1.31
N ARG A 80 4.16 -2.39 1.24
CA ARG A 80 5.11 -3.25 0.52
C ARG A 80 5.21 -2.87 -0.95
N LEU A 81 4.06 -2.60 -1.57
CA LEU A 81 4.02 -2.16 -2.95
C LEU A 81 4.72 -0.81 -3.13
N ALA A 82 4.47 0.15 -2.23
CA ALA A 82 5.13 1.45 -2.26
C ALA A 82 6.65 1.31 -2.17
N HIS A 83 7.16 0.43 -1.31
CA HIS A 83 8.59 0.13 -1.21
C HIS A 83 9.15 -0.48 -2.49
N LYS A 84 8.45 -1.44 -3.09
CA LYS A 84 8.85 -2.05 -4.36
C LYS A 84 8.87 -1.02 -5.48
N TRP A 85 7.90 -0.13 -5.51
CA TRP A 85 7.83 0.93 -6.51
C TRP A 85 9.01 1.89 -6.38
N LYS A 86 9.34 2.32 -5.15
CA LYS A 86 10.51 3.18 -4.90
C LYS A 86 11.81 2.51 -5.33
N LYS A 87 11.94 1.22 -5.06
CA LYS A 87 13.11 0.44 -5.46
C LYS A 87 13.22 0.36 -6.98
N ALA A 88 12.11 0.09 -7.66
CA ALA A 88 12.05 0.04 -9.12
C ALA A 88 12.40 1.40 -9.74
N ASP A 89 11.84 2.49 -9.21
CA ASP A 89 12.14 3.85 -9.63
C ASP A 89 13.63 4.18 -9.46
N ALA A 90 14.22 3.80 -8.35
CA ALA A 90 15.64 4.00 -8.07
C ALA A 90 16.53 3.25 -9.08
N ILE A 91 16.15 2.02 -9.44
CA ILE A 91 16.87 1.23 -10.46
C ILE A 91 16.85 1.93 -11.82
N VAL A 92 15.68 2.41 -12.24
CA VAL A 92 15.53 3.13 -13.52
C VAL A 92 16.35 4.41 -13.52
N ARG A 93 16.28 5.20 -12.47
CA ARG A 93 17.04 6.45 -12.34
C ARG A 93 18.55 6.23 -12.36
N LEU A 94 19.01 5.23 -11.63
CA LEU A 94 20.44 4.89 -11.59
C LEU A 94 20.95 4.46 -12.96
N TYR A 95 20.18 3.63 -13.67
CA TYR A 95 20.50 3.23 -15.04
C TYR A 95 20.59 4.44 -15.98
N GLN A 96 19.65 5.35 -15.90
CA GLN A 96 19.65 6.57 -16.72
C GLN A 96 20.88 7.42 -16.42
N THR A 97 21.27 7.57 -15.15
CA THR A 97 22.47 8.30 -14.73
C THR A 97 23.73 7.64 -15.25
N GLU A 98 23.87 6.33 -15.11
CA GLU A 98 25.01 5.57 -15.60
C GLU A 98 25.13 5.69 -17.14
N SER A 99 24.03 5.60 -17.85
CA SER A 99 24.00 5.74 -19.32
C SER A 99 24.44 7.14 -19.76
N ALA A 100 23.97 8.19 -19.06
CA ALA A 100 24.37 9.56 -19.33
C ALA A 100 25.85 9.79 -19.07
N ASN A 101 26.38 9.26 -17.97
CA ASN A 101 27.80 9.36 -17.62
C ASN A 101 28.67 8.61 -18.62
N SER A 102 28.24 7.43 -19.08
CA SER A 102 28.95 6.65 -20.09
C SER A 102 29.05 7.41 -21.41
N ARG A 103 27.97 8.08 -21.84
CA ARG A 103 27.98 8.91 -23.05
C ARG A 103 28.95 10.09 -22.92
N LYS A 104 28.98 10.77 -21.76
CA LYS A 104 29.91 11.87 -21.51
C LYS A 104 31.34 11.39 -21.46
N GLY A 105 31.60 10.22 -20.91
CA GLY A 105 32.93 9.64 -20.82
C GLY A 105 33.56 9.25 -22.16
N ASN A 106 32.75 9.14 -23.20
CA ASN A 106 33.18 8.78 -24.55
C ASN A 106 33.63 9.98 -25.41
N PHE A 107 33.62 11.16 -24.85
CA PHE A 107 34.10 12.37 -25.52
C PHE A 107 35.54 12.72 -25.06
#